data_7e438d8332a3d3431ca5d757a397eddf
#
_entry.id   7e438d8332a3d3431ca5d757a397eddf
#
_cell.length_a   1.000
_cell.length_b   1.000
_cell.length_c   1.000
_cell.angle_alpha   90.00
_cell.angle_beta   90.00
_cell.angle_gamma   90.00
#
_symmetry.space_group_name_H-M   'P 1'
#
loop_
_entity.id
_entity.type
_entity.pdbx_description
1 polymer ?
#
loop_
_entity_poly.entity_id
_entity_poly.type
_entity_poly.pdbx_seq_one_letter_code
_entity_poly.pdbx_strand_id
1 'polypeptide(L)'
;MNTELLYSWGIGIIIMLTFLVPYISSMKKKDALTRKRLEETRAKRQDKALLQHPIINQSLCIGCGICVDACPEGTVLGLIDGKATIIHGSHCVGHGKCAEACPVSGIEIGLGDISQREDIPQLSEHFESNIPGLYIIGEL
;
A
#
# COMPACT_ATOMS: atom_id res chain seq x y z
N MET A 1 19.58 15.50 -46.63
CA MET A 1 19.38 15.18 -45.21
C MET A 1 20.74 15.20 -44.58
N ASN A 2 21.06 16.21 -43.77
CA ASN A 2 22.42 16.52 -43.36
C ASN A 2 22.97 15.44 -42.40
N THR A 3 24.09 14.85 -42.72
CA THR A 3 24.80 13.83 -41.92
C THR A 3 25.03 14.31 -40.49
N GLU A 4 25.34 15.58 -40.29
CA GLU A 4 25.49 16.23 -38.98
C GLU A 4 24.23 16.11 -38.11
N LEU A 5 23.07 16.24 -38.72
CA LEU A 5 21.79 16.12 -37.99
C LEU A 5 21.55 14.67 -37.50
N LEU A 6 21.89 13.68 -38.31
CA LEU A 6 21.78 12.26 -37.95
C LEU A 6 22.74 11.89 -36.82
N TYR A 7 23.97 12.41 -36.82
CA TYR A 7 24.91 12.18 -35.72
C TYR A 7 24.44 12.82 -34.42
N SER A 8 23.90 14.04 -34.45
CA SER A 8 23.40 14.71 -33.23
C SER A 8 22.22 13.99 -32.63
N TRP A 9 21.28 13.50 -33.45
CA TRP A 9 20.14 12.67 -32.96
C TRP A 9 20.61 11.32 -32.42
N GLY A 10 21.58 10.68 -33.07
CA GLY A 10 22.15 9.42 -32.62
C GLY A 10 22.81 9.54 -31.25
N ILE A 11 23.60 10.58 -31.02
CA ILE A 11 24.22 10.85 -29.71
C ILE A 11 23.15 11.11 -28.63
N GLY A 12 22.13 11.91 -28.94
CA GLY A 12 21.04 12.19 -28.01
C GLY A 12 20.27 10.92 -27.56
N ILE A 13 19.99 10.03 -28.53
CA ILE A 13 19.33 8.74 -28.24
C ILE A 13 20.21 7.84 -27.36
N ILE A 14 21.52 7.77 -27.64
CA ILE A 14 22.48 6.95 -26.86
C ILE A 14 22.51 7.47 -25.41
N ILE A 15 22.61 8.78 -25.20
CA ILE A 15 22.63 9.39 -23.87
C ILE A 15 21.30 9.09 -23.14
N MET A 16 20.16 9.27 -23.82
CA MET A 16 18.85 8.97 -23.25
C MET A 16 18.75 7.50 -22.84
N LEU A 17 19.16 6.56 -23.66
CA LEU A 17 19.12 5.13 -23.37
C LEU A 17 20.05 4.74 -22.22
N THR A 18 21.23 5.37 -22.10
CA THR A 18 22.20 5.10 -21.02
C THR A 18 21.64 5.42 -19.64
N PHE A 19 20.78 6.43 -19.53
CA PHE A 19 20.12 6.78 -18.26
C PHE A 19 18.77 6.06 -18.07
N LEU A 20 17.99 5.92 -19.14
CA LEU A 20 16.63 5.35 -19.06
C LEU A 20 16.64 3.84 -18.78
N VAL A 21 17.54 3.09 -19.42
CA VAL A 21 17.59 1.62 -19.25
C VAL A 21 17.91 1.22 -17.80
N PRO A 22 18.97 1.74 -17.14
CA PRO A 22 19.23 1.40 -15.74
C PRO A 22 18.15 1.89 -14.79
N TYR A 23 17.53 3.04 -15.07
CA TYR A 23 16.41 3.54 -14.27
C TYR A 23 15.21 2.58 -14.30
N ILE A 24 14.74 2.18 -15.49
CA ILE A 24 13.63 1.23 -15.65
C ILE A 24 13.98 -0.13 -15.04
N SER A 25 15.22 -0.60 -15.23
CA SER A 25 15.67 -1.87 -14.66
C SER A 25 15.67 -1.85 -13.13
N SER A 26 16.05 -0.73 -12.53
CA SER A 26 16.01 -0.53 -11.07
C SER A 26 14.58 -0.54 -10.54
N MET A 27 13.66 0.15 -11.22
CA MET A 27 12.23 0.13 -10.85
C MET A 27 11.65 -1.29 -10.90
N LYS A 28 11.87 -2.00 -12.02
CA LYS A 28 11.38 -3.39 -12.16
C LYS A 28 11.94 -4.33 -11.11
N LYS A 29 13.20 -4.18 -10.71
CA LYS A 29 13.80 -4.97 -9.63
C LYS A 29 13.15 -4.70 -8.27
N LYS A 30 12.85 -3.43 -7.97
CA LYS A 30 12.15 -3.05 -6.73
C LYS A 30 10.73 -3.63 -6.70
N ASP A 31 9.98 -3.51 -7.80
CA ASP A 31 8.64 -4.06 -7.91
C ASP A 31 8.64 -5.59 -7.76
N ALA A 32 9.57 -6.29 -8.40
CA ALA A 32 9.70 -7.74 -8.29
C ALA A 32 9.99 -8.18 -6.85
N LEU A 33 10.86 -7.44 -6.14
CA LEU A 33 11.16 -7.72 -4.73
C LEU A 33 9.92 -7.50 -3.84
N THR A 34 9.18 -6.42 -4.08
CA THR A 34 7.97 -6.09 -3.32
C THR A 34 6.87 -7.14 -3.56
N ARG A 35 6.69 -7.59 -4.81
CA ARG A 35 5.76 -8.69 -5.15
C ARG A 35 6.12 -9.98 -4.43
N LYS A 36 7.40 -10.35 -4.43
CA LYS A 36 7.86 -11.54 -3.72
C LYS A 36 7.55 -11.47 -2.22
N ARG A 37 7.80 -10.32 -1.58
CA ARG A 37 7.44 -10.09 -0.18
C ARG A 37 5.93 -10.22 0.06
N LEU A 38 5.10 -9.69 -0.84
CA LEU A 38 3.65 -9.81 -0.75
C LEU A 38 3.20 -11.28 -0.85
N GLU A 39 3.78 -12.07 -1.75
CA GLU A 39 3.48 -13.50 -1.87
C GLU A 39 3.86 -14.28 -0.61
N GLU A 40 5.04 -14.01 -0.04
CA GLU A 40 5.49 -14.61 1.21
C GLU A 40 4.55 -14.27 2.39
N THR A 41 4.08 -13.03 2.47
CA THR A 41 3.14 -12.57 3.50
C THR A 41 1.75 -13.18 3.33
N ARG A 42 1.27 -13.29 2.10
CA ARG A 42 0.01 -13.98 1.80
C ARG A 42 0.05 -15.45 2.17
N ALA A 43 1.16 -16.13 1.88
CA ALA A 43 1.36 -17.53 2.28
C ALA A 43 1.30 -17.71 3.82
N LYS A 44 1.73 -16.69 4.57
CA LYS A 44 1.68 -16.67 6.05
C LYS A 44 0.38 -16.06 6.60
N ARG A 45 -0.56 -15.65 5.75
CA ARG A 45 -1.80 -14.94 6.12
C ARG A 45 -1.57 -13.65 6.93
N GLN A 46 -0.45 -12.96 6.67
CA GLN A 46 -0.05 -11.71 7.34
C GLN A 46 -0.31 -10.46 6.49
N ASP A 47 -0.90 -10.63 5.32
CA ASP A 47 -1.27 -9.56 4.39
C ASP A 47 -2.47 -8.75 4.88
N LYS A 48 -3.32 -9.33 5.74
CA LYS A 48 -4.51 -8.67 6.28
C LYS A 48 -4.19 -7.96 7.59
N ALA A 49 -4.59 -6.71 7.70
CA ALA A 49 -4.58 -5.98 8.96
C ALA A 49 -5.79 -6.41 9.81
N LEU A 50 -5.54 -6.64 11.10
CA LEU A 50 -6.57 -7.11 12.03
C LEU A 50 -7.42 -5.97 12.59
N LEU A 51 -6.84 -4.77 12.67
CA LEU A 51 -7.47 -3.58 13.27
C LEU A 51 -7.50 -2.43 12.27
N GLN A 52 -7.16 -1.23 12.71
CA GLN A 52 -7.06 -0.07 11.85
C GLN A 52 -5.96 -0.27 10.79
N HIS A 53 -6.29 0.04 9.55
CA HIS A 53 -5.33 -0.08 8.45
C HIS A 53 -5.61 0.95 7.35
N PRO A 54 -4.62 1.26 6.51
CA PRO A 54 -4.82 2.18 5.40
C PRO A 54 -5.70 1.54 4.31
N ILE A 55 -6.75 2.24 3.95
CA ILE A 55 -7.56 1.97 2.75
C ILE A 55 -7.01 2.87 1.66
N ILE A 56 -6.47 2.27 0.60
CA ILE A 56 -5.79 3.00 -0.47
C ILE A 56 -6.69 3.12 -1.68
N ASN A 57 -7.05 4.35 -2.04
CA ASN A 57 -7.76 4.62 -3.27
C ASN A 57 -6.78 4.56 -4.46
N GLN A 58 -6.83 3.46 -5.19
CA GLN A 58 -5.94 3.21 -6.33
C GLN A 58 -6.12 4.22 -7.47
N SER A 59 -7.31 4.84 -7.59
CA SER A 59 -7.59 5.84 -8.63
C SER A 59 -6.87 7.16 -8.34
N LEU A 60 -6.77 7.55 -7.06
CA LEU A 60 -6.08 8.78 -6.64
C LEU A 60 -4.57 8.57 -6.48
N CYS A 61 -4.13 7.35 -6.22
CA CYS A 61 -2.71 7.06 -5.97
C CYS A 61 -1.85 7.38 -7.19
N ILE A 62 -0.84 8.24 -7.02
CA ILE A 62 0.14 8.61 -8.06
C ILE A 62 1.46 7.82 -7.96
N GLY A 63 1.58 6.89 -6.99
CA GLY A 63 2.76 6.04 -6.84
C GLY A 63 4.03 6.76 -6.36
N CYS A 64 3.90 7.90 -5.69
CA CYS A 64 5.04 8.71 -5.23
C CYS A 64 5.91 8.03 -4.15
N GLY A 65 5.39 7.03 -3.43
CA GLY A 65 6.13 6.29 -2.39
C GLY A 65 6.20 6.97 -1.02
N ILE A 66 5.77 8.21 -0.86
CA ILE A 66 5.87 8.97 0.40
C ILE A 66 5.20 8.22 1.57
N CYS A 67 4.07 7.56 1.33
CA CYS A 67 3.36 6.78 2.34
C CYS A 67 4.17 5.55 2.83
N VAL A 68 5.04 4.98 1.98
CA VAL A 68 5.94 3.89 2.34
C VAL A 68 7.02 4.40 3.28
N ASP A 69 7.63 5.55 2.93
CA ASP A 69 8.71 6.16 3.72
C ASP A 69 8.19 6.77 5.04
N ALA A 70 6.95 7.27 5.05
CA ALA A 70 6.31 7.85 6.23
C ALA A 70 5.84 6.80 7.26
N CYS A 71 5.78 5.52 6.88
CA CYS A 71 5.32 4.46 7.78
C CYS A 71 6.41 4.10 8.80
N PRO A 72 6.18 4.28 10.12
CA PRO A 72 7.17 3.96 11.14
C PRO A 72 7.57 2.49 11.15
N GLU A 73 6.62 1.60 10.83
CA GLU A 73 6.85 0.16 10.77
C GLU A 73 7.67 -0.28 9.54
N GLY A 74 7.83 0.57 8.53
CA GLY A 74 8.70 0.39 7.37
C GLY A 74 8.42 -0.81 6.45
N THR A 75 7.57 -1.73 6.87
CA THR A 75 7.29 -2.99 6.16
C THR A 75 5.85 -3.15 5.72
N VAL A 76 4.94 -2.31 6.24
CA VAL A 76 3.49 -2.41 6.01
C VAL A 76 3.11 -2.13 4.57
N LEU A 77 3.68 -1.07 4.00
CA LEU A 77 3.38 -0.58 2.65
C LEU A 77 4.52 -0.82 1.68
N GLY A 78 4.19 -0.96 0.40
CA GLY A 78 5.15 -1.02 -0.68
C GLY A 78 4.56 -0.50 -1.99
N LEU A 79 5.39 -0.33 -3.01
CA LEU A 79 4.95 0.01 -4.36
C LEU A 79 4.95 -1.23 -5.25
N ILE A 80 3.84 -1.46 -5.94
CA ILE A 80 3.70 -2.48 -6.99
C ILE A 80 3.02 -1.81 -8.18
N ASP A 81 3.61 -1.93 -9.36
CA ASP A 81 3.13 -1.29 -10.61
C ASP A 81 2.90 0.23 -10.46
N GLY A 82 3.76 0.91 -9.69
CA GLY A 82 3.62 2.34 -9.44
C GLY A 82 2.41 2.71 -8.57
N LYS A 83 1.87 1.78 -7.79
CA LYS A 83 0.76 2.00 -6.86
C LYS A 83 1.12 1.52 -5.46
N ALA A 84 0.67 2.26 -4.45
CA ALA A 84 0.84 1.83 -3.06
C ALA A 84 -0.03 0.60 -2.78
N THR A 85 0.54 -0.37 -2.07
CA THR A 85 -0.12 -1.63 -1.72
C THR A 85 0.30 -2.06 -0.32
N ILE A 86 -0.62 -2.70 0.42
CA ILE A 86 -0.32 -3.28 1.74
C ILE A 86 0.45 -4.59 1.51
N ILE A 87 1.62 -4.70 2.13
CA ILE A 87 2.49 -5.88 2.05
C ILE A 87 2.36 -6.72 3.33
N HIS A 88 2.57 -6.10 4.49
CA HIS A 88 2.45 -6.72 5.81
C HIS A 88 1.34 -6.04 6.63
N GLY A 89 0.08 -6.39 6.36
CA GLY A 89 -1.07 -5.81 7.07
C GLY A 89 -1.05 -6.07 8.57
N SER A 90 -0.58 -7.25 9.01
CA SER A 90 -0.48 -7.62 10.42
C SER A 90 0.49 -6.75 11.24
N HIS A 91 1.41 -6.03 10.60
CA HIS A 91 2.32 -5.09 11.26
C HIS A 91 1.72 -3.67 11.37
N CYS A 92 0.56 -3.44 10.77
CA CYS A 92 -0.08 -2.14 10.85
C CYS A 92 -0.72 -1.95 12.23
N VAL A 93 -0.34 -0.89 12.91
CA VAL A 93 -0.91 -0.49 14.22
C VAL A 93 -1.81 0.76 14.12
N GLY A 94 -2.08 1.23 12.90
CA GLY A 94 -3.03 2.31 12.67
C GLY A 94 -2.53 3.72 12.96
N HIS A 95 -1.24 4.01 12.92
CA HIS A 95 -0.67 5.34 13.22
C HIS A 95 -1.22 6.50 12.37
N GLY A 96 -1.77 6.23 11.19
CA GLY A 96 -2.29 7.26 10.28
C GLY A 96 -1.25 8.06 9.51
N LYS A 97 0.05 7.92 9.79
CA LYS A 97 1.12 8.70 9.15
C LYS A 97 1.16 8.59 7.63
N CYS A 98 0.80 7.43 7.08
CA CYS A 98 0.69 7.23 5.63
C CYS A 98 -0.43 8.07 5.00
N ALA A 99 -1.55 8.27 5.72
CA ALA A 99 -2.66 9.10 5.27
C ALA A 99 -2.30 10.60 5.38
N GLU A 100 -1.71 11.03 6.50
CA GLU A 100 -1.25 12.41 6.71
C GLU A 100 -0.21 12.85 5.65
N ALA A 101 0.69 11.94 5.29
CA ALA A 101 1.76 12.21 4.33
C ALA A 101 1.32 12.13 2.85
N CYS A 102 0.10 11.67 2.56
CA CYS A 102 -0.36 11.49 1.20
C CYS A 102 -0.71 12.81 0.52
N PRO A 103 0.03 13.27 -0.52
CA PRO A 103 -0.17 14.57 -1.14
C PRO A 103 -1.48 14.69 -1.93
N VAL A 104 -2.09 13.54 -2.25
CA VAL A 104 -3.35 13.46 -3.03
C VAL A 104 -4.52 12.96 -2.18
N SER A 105 -4.36 12.86 -0.85
CA SER A 105 -5.37 12.34 0.09
C SER A 105 -6.00 11.02 -0.37
N GLY A 106 -5.19 10.16 -1.01
CA GLY A 106 -5.63 8.88 -1.55
C GLY A 106 -5.56 7.73 -0.53
N ILE A 107 -5.33 8.03 0.76
CA ILE A 107 -5.24 7.03 1.83
C ILE A 107 -6.11 7.49 2.99
N GLU A 108 -6.99 6.61 3.42
CA GLU A 108 -7.82 6.78 4.61
C GLU A 108 -7.50 5.66 5.61
N ILE A 109 -7.66 5.94 6.91
CA ILE A 109 -7.53 4.91 7.95
C ILE A 109 -8.91 4.40 8.28
N GLY A 110 -9.11 3.11 8.09
CA GLY A 110 -10.37 2.44 8.38
C GLY A 110 -10.18 1.16 9.16
N LEU A 111 -11.27 0.66 9.73
CA LEU A 111 -11.31 -0.61 10.47
C LEU A 111 -11.52 -1.82 9.56
N GLY A 112 -11.59 -1.62 8.23
CA GLY A 112 -11.95 -2.65 7.28
C GLY A 112 -13.44 -3.01 7.34
N ASP A 113 -13.80 -4.10 6.71
CA ASP A 113 -15.17 -4.61 6.74
C ASP A 113 -15.40 -5.39 8.05
N ILE A 114 -15.90 -4.68 9.06
CA ILE A 114 -16.19 -5.23 10.39
C ILE A 114 -17.36 -6.23 10.31
N SER A 115 -18.26 -6.09 9.32
CA SER A 115 -19.45 -6.91 9.18
C SER A 115 -19.17 -8.38 8.86
N GLN A 116 -17.98 -8.69 8.32
CA GLN A 116 -17.57 -10.05 7.97
C GLN A 116 -16.62 -10.70 9.00
N ARG A 117 -16.38 -10.04 10.12
CA ARG A 117 -15.48 -10.54 11.15
C ARG A 117 -16.24 -11.33 12.20
N GLU A 118 -16.01 -12.64 12.23
CA GLU A 118 -16.62 -13.55 13.23
C GLU A 118 -16.01 -13.39 14.63
N ASP A 119 -14.83 -12.78 14.73
CA ASP A 119 -14.13 -12.52 16.00
C ASP A 119 -14.58 -11.24 16.71
N ILE A 120 -15.41 -10.42 16.08
CA ILE A 120 -16.02 -9.24 16.67
C ILE A 120 -17.47 -9.56 17.04
N PRO A 121 -17.87 -9.34 18.30
CA PRO A 121 -19.25 -9.56 18.70
C PRO A 121 -20.18 -8.60 17.95
N GLN A 122 -21.21 -9.13 17.31
CA GLN A 122 -22.27 -8.32 16.71
C GLN A 122 -23.23 -7.91 17.82
N LEU A 123 -23.50 -6.61 17.93
CA LEU A 123 -24.37 -6.06 18.93
C LEU A 123 -25.77 -5.74 18.35
N SER A 124 -26.80 -6.08 19.07
CA SER A 124 -28.16 -5.62 18.81
C SER A 124 -28.33 -4.14 19.19
N GLU A 125 -29.48 -3.54 18.85
CA GLU A 125 -29.83 -2.16 19.28
C GLU A 125 -29.81 -1.98 20.80
N HIS A 126 -29.89 -3.07 21.56
CA HIS A 126 -29.89 -3.09 23.03
C HIS A 126 -28.54 -3.52 23.63
N PHE A 127 -27.44 -3.47 22.83
CA PHE A 127 -26.09 -3.85 23.24
C PHE A 127 -25.95 -5.33 23.64
N GLU A 128 -26.90 -6.19 23.29
CA GLU A 128 -26.80 -7.62 23.48
C GLU A 128 -25.94 -8.22 22.34
N SER A 129 -24.99 -9.07 22.71
CA SER A 129 -24.12 -9.75 21.74
C SER A 129 -24.82 -10.91 21.02
N ASN A 130 -24.16 -11.57 20.11
CA ASN A 130 -24.60 -12.81 19.48
C ASN A 130 -24.74 -14.00 20.46
N ILE A 131 -24.31 -13.84 21.71
CA ILE A 131 -24.53 -14.81 22.82
C ILE A 131 -25.66 -14.30 23.67
N PRO A 132 -26.80 -15.02 23.79
CA PRO A 132 -27.94 -14.57 24.55
C PRO A 132 -27.60 -14.28 26.03
N GLY A 133 -28.02 -13.13 26.53
CA GLY A 133 -27.77 -12.69 27.90
C GLY A 133 -26.42 -12.04 28.15
N LEU A 134 -25.55 -11.90 27.09
CA LEU A 134 -24.28 -11.20 27.21
C LEU A 134 -24.40 -9.79 26.61
N TYR A 135 -24.34 -8.78 27.48
CA TYR A 135 -24.38 -7.37 27.09
C TYR A 135 -22.99 -6.74 27.15
N ILE A 136 -22.63 -5.97 26.12
CA ILE A 136 -21.37 -5.26 26.04
C ILE A 136 -21.67 -3.77 26.20
N ILE A 137 -21.12 -3.16 27.26
CA ILE A 137 -21.33 -1.74 27.60
C ILE A 137 -19.94 -1.09 27.62
N GLY A 138 -19.76 -0.03 26.87
CA GLY A 138 -18.49 0.72 26.78
C GLY A 138 -18.32 1.45 25.47
N GLU A 139 -17.19 2.15 25.32
CA GLU A 139 -16.75 2.67 24.03
C GLU A 139 -16.11 1.53 23.21
N LEU A 140 -16.62 1.36 22.00
CA LEU A 140 -16.05 0.46 20.99
C LEU A 140 -15.16 1.24 20.01
#